data_234d08b877a99c25e4b5b09d82d159d8
#
_entry.id   234d08b877a99c25e4b5b09d82d159d8
#
_cell.length_a   1.000
_cell.length_b   1.000
_cell.length_c   1.000
_cell.angle_alpha   90.00
_cell.angle_beta   90.00
_cell.angle_gamma   90.00
#
_symmetry.space_group_name_H-M   'P 1'
#
loop_
_entity.id
_entity.type
_entity.pdbx_description
1 polymer ?
#
loop_
_entity_poly.entity_id
_entity_poly.type
_entity_poly.pdbx_seq_one_letter_code
_entity_poly.pdbx_strand_id
1 'polypeptide(L)'
;AGLIAIPTLMSLTRIFEWLLRKQKHGKPLMAPAMQFVASLGIVILAGTGLLLLPNSTYPGITLGFTDALFTSTSAVCVTGLNVVDFANVFTPLGEMFVLALIQIGGFGIMTFAYFVAMVAGQGFSLRDRVLLTDLLDEGNLGSVVSFITTIIASTLLIELCGAVLLYFSWEGKDINLMGEPLWWHSLFHSVSAFCNAGFSTFPMNLMEPGIRLCHTGQAVIMTLIACGGLGFGIYKELYARLVNRFTARHRRLRMQWTPYFRLVMITTGILLVGGTLAIFTVSAPHASEPLAQHFWNCLFDSVTARTAGFNISDYSRYLPAASLIMCGLMVVGGSPGGTAGGMRTTTCAIAGAEILRILQGLSLIHISEPTRQEA
;
A
#
# COMPACT_ATOMS: atom_id res chain seq x y z
N ALA A 1 6.18 -12.14 31.56
CA ALA A 1 5.71 -12.00 30.16
C ALA A 1 6.83 -12.30 29.14
N GLY A 2 8.06 -11.82 29.36
CA GLY A 2 9.18 -12.07 28.44
C GLY A 2 9.63 -13.55 28.32
N LEU A 3 9.35 -14.37 29.32
CA LEU A 3 9.73 -15.79 29.35
C LEU A 3 8.85 -16.70 28.46
N ILE A 4 7.67 -16.25 28.03
CA ILE A 4 6.74 -17.00 27.18
C ILE A 4 6.86 -16.57 25.72
N ALA A 5 7.20 -15.30 25.44
CA ALA A 5 7.32 -14.78 24.09
C ALA A 5 8.50 -15.39 23.30
N ILE A 6 9.63 -15.65 23.96
CA ILE A 6 10.82 -16.26 23.33
C ILE A 6 10.57 -17.70 22.87
N PRO A 7 9.98 -18.61 23.71
CA PRO A 7 9.66 -19.97 23.26
C PRO A 7 8.61 -20.02 22.15
N THR A 8 7.62 -19.12 22.14
CA THR A 8 6.60 -19.06 21.08
C THR A 8 7.20 -18.59 19.75
N LEU A 9 8.07 -17.59 19.77
CA LEU A 9 8.80 -17.14 18.57
C LEU A 9 9.75 -18.24 18.04
N MET A 10 10.44 -18.96 18.93
CA MET A 10 11.30 -20.10 18.57
C MET A 10 10.50 -21.31 18.08
N SER A 11 9.30 -21.54 18.57
CA SER A 11 8.43 -22.61 18.05
C SER A 11 7.89 -22.27 16.65
N LEU A 12 7.55 -21.00 16.40
CA LEU A 12 7.12 -20.51 15.08
C LEU A 12 8.23 -20.62 14.04
N THR A 13 9.48 -20.26 14.40
CA THR A 13 10.62 -20.42 13.50
C THR A 13 10.90 -21.91 13.21
N ARG A 14 10.75 -22.80 14.20
CA ARG A 14 10.88 -24.25 14.01
C ARG A 14 9.78 -24.84 13.13
N ILE A 15 8.54 -24.38 13.28
CA ILE A 15 7.43 -24.79 12.40
C ILE A 15 7.70 -24.33 10.97
N PHE A 16 8.17 -23.10 10.80
CA PHE A 16 8.54 -22.56 9.50
C PHE A 16 9.74 -23.33 8.86
N GLU A 17 10.78 -23.60 9.64
CA GLU A 17 11.89 -24.44 9.19
C GLU A 17 11.46 -25.88 8.88
N TRP A 18 10.53 -26.47 9.66
CA TRP A 18 10.01 -27.79 9.40
C TRP A 18 9.19 -27.82 8.09
N LEU A 19 8.36 -26.81 7.84
CA LEU A 19 7.66 -26.65 6.55
C LEU A 19 8.63 -26.52 5.37
N LEU A 20 9.71 -25.76 5.54
CA LEU A 20 10.75 -25.61 4.52
C LEU A 20 11.60 -26.87 4.33
N ARG A 21 11.93 -27.62 5.42
CA ARG A 21 12.73 -28.84 5.35
C ARG A 21 12.00 -30.00 4.69
N LYS A 22 10.69 -30.07 4.79
CA LYS A 22 9.89 -31.12 4.12
C LYS A 22 9.85 -30.99 2.59
N GLN A 23 10.34 -29.86 2.07
CA GLN A 23 10.47 -29.57 0.64
C GLN A 23 11.64 -30.34 -0.04
N LYS A 24 12.45 -31.11 0.70
CA LYS A 24 13.65 -31.78 0.19
C LYS A 24 13.42 -33.03 -0.71
N HIS A 25 12.17 -33.45 -0.92
CA HIS A 25 11.81 -34.63 -1.69
C HIS A 25 10.94 -34.37 -2.93
N GLY A 26 11.29 -33.36 -3.71
CA GLY A 26 10.99 -33.31 -5.15
C GLY A 26 9.56 -32.97 -5.61
N LYS A 27 8.58 -32.77 -4.72
CA LYS A 27 7.25 -32.21 -5.07
C LYS A 27 6.84 -31.15 -4.04
N PRO A 28 6.49 -29.92 -4.44
CA PRO A 28 5.96 -28.93 -3.51
C PRO A 28 4.64 -29.46 -2.91
N LEU A 29 4.57 -29.56 -1.59
CA LEU A 29 3.40 -30.06 -0.87
C LEU A 29 2.17 -29.16 -1.06
N MET A 30 2.40 -27.89 -1.40
CA MET A 30 1.38 -26.85 -1.59
C MET A 30 1.76 -25.95 -2.76
N ALA A 31 0.78 -25.47 -3.51
CA ALA A 31 0.98 -24.43 -4.50
C ALA A 31 1.60 -23.17 -3.85
N PRO A 32 2.47 -22.41 -4.54
CA PRO A 32 3.15 -21.24 -3.99
C PRO A 32 2.19 -20.21 -3.36
N ALA A 33 1.01 -20.01 -3.96
CA ALA A 33 -0.03 -19.14 -3.43
C ALA A 33 -0.55 -19.62 -2.05
N MET A 34 -0.69 -20.93 -1.86
CA MET A 34 -1.16 -21.51 -0.60
C MET A 34 -0.09 -21.39 0.51
N GLN A 35 1.20 -21.51 0.15
CA GLN A 35 2.30 -21.26 1.09
C GLN A 35 2.31 -19.81 1.58
N PHE A 36 2.05 -18.86 0.69
CA PHE A 36 1.95 -17.45 1.04
C PHE A 36 0.77 -17.18 1.98
N VAL A 37 -0.43 -17.67 1.65
CA VAL A 37 -1.61 -17.50 2.51
C VAL A 37 -1.36 -18.13 3.90
N ALA A 38 -0.74 -19.30 3.96
CA ALA A 38 -0.39 -19.94 5.21
C ALA A 38 0.63 -19.11 6.02
N SER A 39 1.63 -18.51 5.36
CA SER A 39 2.61 -17.64 6.04
C SER A 39 1.95 -16.39 6.63
N LEU A 40 1.03 -15.75 5.90
CA LEU A 40 0.25 -14.63 6.43
C LEU A 40 -0.61 -15.06 7.63
N GLY A 41 -1.26 -16.23 7.56
CA GLY A 41 -2.03 -16.79 8.67
C GLY A 41 -1.19 -16.97 9.93
N ILE A 42 0.05 -17.45 9.81
CA ILE A 42 0.98 -17.59 10.93
C ILE A 42 1.34 -16.21 11.52
N VAL A 43 1.62 -15.21 10.70
CA VAL A 43 1.92 -13.85 11.15
C VAL A 43 0.71 -13.23 11.87
N ILE A 44 -0.51 -13.43 11.34
CA ILE A 44 -1.75 -12.96 11.97
C ILE A 44 -1.93 -13.59 13.35
N LEU A 45 -1.77 -14.90 13.48
CA LEU A 45 -1.92 -15.58 14.78
C LEU A 45 -0.84 -15.16 15.78
N ALA A 46 0.40 -14.98 15.32
CA ALA A 46 1.47 -14.45 16.15
C ALA A 46 1.18 -13.02 16.62
N GLY A 47 0.73 -12.16 15.72
CA GLY A 47 0.30 -10.80 16.04
C GLY A 47 -0.86 -10.77 17.03
N THR A 48 -1.86 -11.64 16.85
CA THR A 48 -2.96 -11.79 17.81
C THR A 48 -2.43 -12.12 19.20
N GLY A 49 -1.50 -13.07 19.30
CA GLY A 49 -0.87 -13.43 20.58
C GLY A 49 -0.10 -12.27 21.23
N LEU A 50 0.59 -11.44 20.42
CA LEU A 50 1.29 -10.26 20.91
C LEU A 50 0.31 -9.18 21.41
N LEU A 51 -0.80 -8.95 20.70
CA LEU A 51 -1.79 -7.96 21.11
C LEU A 51 -2.58 -8.37 22.36
N LEU A 52 -2.69 -9.66 22.65
CA LEU A 52 -3.30 -10.18 23.87
C LEU A 52 -2.40 -10.09 25.11
N LEU A 53 -1.15 -9.65 24.98
CA LEU A 53 -0.27 -9.44 26.13
C LEU A 53 -0.81 -8.30 27.02
N PRO A 54 -0.77 -8.45 28.36
CA PRO A 54 -1.31 -7.44 29.27
C PRO A 54 -0.72 -6.03 29.12
N ASN A 55 0.51 -5.95 28.60
CA ASN A 55 1.21 -4.68 28.40
C ASN A 55 0.91 -4.03 27.05
N SER A 56 0.15 -4.69 26.18
CA SER A 56 -0.22 -4.16 24.85
C SER A 56 -1.41 -3.20 24.90
N THR A 57 -2.21 -3.28 25.98
CA THR A 57 -3.38 -2.42 26.21
C THR A 57 -3.22 -1.62 27.48
N TYR A 58 -3.90 -0.48 27.57
CA TYR A 58 -3.90 0.33 28.78
C TYR A 58 -4.52 -0.42 29.97
N PRO A 59 -4.09 -0.13 31.22
CA PRO A 59 -4.60 -0.77 32.42
C PRO A 59 -6.13 -0.64 32.54
N GLY A 60 -6.79 -1.77 32.81
CA GLY A 60 -8.26 -1.83 32.93
C GLY A 60 -8.98 -2.11 31.61
N ILE A 61 -8.30 -2.16 30.47
CA ILE A 61 -8.87 -2.55 29.18
C ILE A 61 -8.49 -4.00 28.87
N THR A 62 -9.51 -4.85 28.72
CA THR A 62 -9.34 -6.24 28.30
C THR A 62 -9.71 -6.40 26.84
N LEU A 63 -8.73 -6.70 25.99
CA LEU A 63 -8.96 -6.98 24.58
C LEU A 63 -9.47 -8.42 24.40
N GLY A 64 -10.61 -8.60 23.73
CA GLY A 64 -11.12 -9.90 23.37
C GLY A 64 -10.26 -10.60 22.31
N PHE A 65 -10.26 -11.94 22.29
CA PHE A 65 -9.52 -12.69 21.28
C PHE A 65 -9.96 -12.31 19.84
N THR A 66 -11.26 -12.13 19.63
CA THR A 66 -11.83 -11.73 18.33
C THR A 66 -11.35 -10.35 17.90
N ASP A 67 -11.25 -9.40 18.81
CA ASP A 67 -10.84 -8.03 18.53
C ASP A 67 -9.32 -7.97 18.24
N ALA A 68 -8.53 -8.73 19.00
CA ALA A 68 -7.10 -8.91 18.75
C ALA A 68 -6.84 -9.58 17.39
N LEU A 69 -7.60 -10.63 17.07
CA LEU A 69 -7.50 -11.32 15.77
C LEU A 69 -7.90 -10.40 14.62
N PHE A 70 -8.98 -9.64 14.78
CA PHE A 70 -9.42 -8.68 13.78
C PHE A 70 -8.36 -7.61 13.54
N THR A 71 -7.85 -6.99 14.62
CA THR A 71 -6.83 -5.92 14.54
C THR A 71 -5.54 -6.45 13.91
N SER A 72 -5.07 -7.64 14.32
CA SER A 72 -3.89 -8.28 13.73
C SER A 72 -4.10 -8.59 12.25
N THR A 73 -5.28 -9.12 11.87
CA THR A 73 -5.61 -9.39 10.47
C THR A 73 -5.64 -8.10 9.65
N SER A 74 -6.29 -7.06 10.19
CA SER A 74 -6.38 -5.74 9.55
C SER A 74 -4.98 -5.12 9.35
N ALA A 75 -4.09 -5.25 10.33
CA ALA A 75 -2.72 -4.76 10.24
C ALA A 75 -1.88 -5.52 9.21
N VAL A 76 -1.89 -6.86 9.24
CA VAL A 76 -1.10 -7.71 8.32
C VAL A 76 -1.64 -7.63 6.89
N CYS A 77 -2.96 -7.57 6.71
CA CYS A 77 -3.58 -7.40 5.39
C CYS A 77 -3.59 -5.95 4.93
N VAL A 78 -3.07 -5.03 5.78
CA VAL A 78 -3.00 -3.59 5.47
C VAL A 78 -4.39 -3.04 5.10
N THR A 79 -5.41 -3.38 5.90
CA THR A 79 -6.81 -3.05 5.61
C THR A 79 -7.24 -1.75 6.28
N GLY A 80 -6.77 -1.49 7.52
CA GLY A 80 -7.05 -0.28 8.29
C GLY A 80 -8.41 -0.22 8.97
N LEU A 81 -9.15 -1.32 9.02
CA LEU A 81 -10.40 -1.40 9.75
C LEU A 81 -10.13 -1.63 11.23
N ASN A 82 -10.80 -0.88 12.09
CA ASN A 82 -10.71 -0.98 13.54
C ASN A 82 -12.07 -1.33 14.12
N VAL A 83 -12.12 -2.30 15.04
CA VAL A 83 -13.30 -2.64 15.87
C VAL A 83 -13.20 -2.04 17.25
N VAL A 84 -12.04 -1.54 17.63
CA VAL A 84 -11.74 -0.85 18.88
C VAL A 84 -11.15 0.52 18.60
N ASP A 85 -11.28 1.43 19.54
CA ASP A 85 -10.61 2.73 19.47
C ASP A 85 -9.11 2.55 19.62
N PHE A 86 -8.39 2.60 18.50
CA PHE A 86 -6.97 2.26 18.43
C PHE A 86 -6.12 3.10 19.39
N ALA A 87 -6.29 4.42 19.38
CA ALA A 87 -5.49 5.34 20.19
C ALA A 87 -5.75 5.20 21.70
N ASN A 88 -6.99 4.89 22.09
CA ASN A 88 -7.35 4.80 23.50
C ASN A 88 -7.19 3.38 24.09
N VAL A 89 -7.03 2.36 23.27
CA VAL A 89 -6.94 0.96 23.71
C VAL A 89 -5.49 0.49 23.82
N PHE A 90 -4.66 0.81 22.83
CA PHE A 90 -3.30 0.28 22.74
C PHE A 90 -2.27 1.21 23.41
N THR A 91 -1.36 0.61 24.16
CA THR A 91 -0.16 1.29 24.69
C THR A 91 0.86 1.50 23.54
N PRO A 92 1.91 2.31 23.72
CA PRO A 92 3.02 2.43 22.78
C PRO A 92 3.61 1.08 22.36
N LEU A 93 3.61 0.10 23.27
CA LEU A 93 4.05 -1.26 22.97
C LEU A 93 3.07 -1.98 22.03
N GLY A 94 1.77 -1.84 22.27
CA GLY A 94 0.72 -2.38 21.41
C GLY A 94 0.74 -1.74 20.01
N GLU A 95 0.88 -0.42 19.95
CA GLU A 95 1.05 0.32 18.70
C GLU A 95 2.31 -0.11 17.93
N MET A 96 3.43 -0.36 18.63
CA MET A 96 4.65 -0.87 18.00
C MET A 96 4.43 -2.28 17.39
N PHE A 97 3.67 -3.16 18.05
CA PHE A 97 3.32 -4.45 17.47
C PHE A 97 2.48 -4.30 16.21
N VAL A 98 1.46 -3.42 16.24
CA VAL A 98 0.63 -3.15 15.06
C VAL A 98 1.47 -2.53 13.93
N LEU A 99 2.36 -1.60 14.24
CA LEU A 99 3.27 -1.00 13.25
C LEU A 99 4.16 -2.06 12.59
N ALA A 100 4.71 -2.99 13.39
CA ALA A 100 5.52 -4.09 12.87
C ALA A 100 4.69 -5.04 11.98
N LEU A 101 3.43 -5.31 12.34
CA LEU A 101 2.52 -6.12 11.54
C LEU A 101 2.17 -5.44 10.20
N ILE A 102 1.91 -4.13 10.21
CA ILE A 102 1.69 -3.32 9.00
C ILE A 102 2.93 -3.40 8.09
N GLN A 103 4.11 -3.24 8.65
CA GLN A 103 5.37 -3.27 7.89
C GLN A 103 5.62 -4.65 7.26
N ILE A 104 5.40 -5.73 8.03
CA ILE A 104 5.52 -7.11 7.53
C ILE A 104 4.49 -7.36 6.43
N GLY A 105 3.25 -6.92 6.62
CA GLY A 105 2.17 -7.03 5.64
C GLY A 105 2.46 -6.28 4.35
N GLY A 106 2.88 -5.02 4.46
CA GLY A 106 3.28 -4.18 3.33
C GLY A 106 4.40 -4.82 2.50
N PHE A 107 5.48 -5.25 3.13
CA PHE A 107 6.56 -5.98 2.45
C PHE A 107 6.10 -7.31 1.87
N GLY A 108 5.27 -8.05 2.60
CA GLY A 108 4.76 -9.36 2.16
C GLY A 108 3.97 -9.25 0.85
N ILE A 109 3.05 -8.30 0.77
CA ILE A 109 2.21 -8.09 -0.42
C ILE A 109 3.06 -7.69 -1.63
N MET A 110 4.04 -6.79 -1.45
CA MET A 110 4.93 -6.34 -2.52
C MET A 110 5.83 -7.45 -3.04
N THR A 111 6.50 -8.17 -2.13
CA THR A 111 7.42 -9.26 -2.50
C THR A 111 6.69 -10.46 -3.08
N PHE A 112 5.47 -10.75 -2.61
CA PHE A 112 4.65 -11.83 -3.15
C PHE A 112 4.17 -11.56 -4.57
N ALA A 113 3.73 -10.34 -4.87
CA ALA A 113 3.35 -9.98 -6.23
C ALA A 113 4.50 -10.21 -7.21
N TYR A 114 5.73 -9.87 -6.79
CA TYR A 114 6.95 -10.14 -7.57
C TYR A 114 7.26 -11.65 -7.68
N PHE A 115 7.15 -12.38 -6.56
CA PHE A 115 7.38 -13.83 -6.54
C PHE A 115 6.39 -14.58 -7.47
N VAL A 116 5.10 -14.22 -7.43
CA VAL A 116 4.08 -14.80 -8.33
C VAL A 116 4.42 -14.50 -9.79
N ALA A 117 4.80 -13.28 -10.11
CA ALA A 117 5.21 -12.91 -11.45
C ALA A 117 6.43 -13.72 -11.94
N MET A 118 7.40 -13.95 -11.05
CA MET A 118 8.59 -14.77 -11.35
C MET A 118 8.26 -16.25 -11.56
N VAL A 119 7.41 -16.84 -10.71
CA VAL A 119 7.00 -18.25 -10.82
C VAL A 119 6.07 -18.46 -12.02
N ALA A 120 5.14 -17.55 -12.25
CA ALA A 120 4.26 -17.57 -13.42
C ALA A 120 5.06 -17.48 -14.71
N GLY A 121 6.15 -16.69 -14.74
CA GLY A 121 7.04 -16.58 -15.89
C GLY A 121 7.74 -17.88 -16.31
N GLN A 122 7.83 -18.89 -15.44
CA GLN A 122 8.40 -20.20 -15.77
C GLN A 122 7.43 -21.14 -16.52
N GLY A 123 6.11 -20.84 -16.52
CA GLY A 123 5.07 -21.68 -17.12
C GLY A 123 4.42 -21.10 -18.39
N PHE A 124 4.80 -19.91 -18.82
CA PHE A 124 4.19 -19.22 -19.96
C PHE A 124 4.93 -19.42 -21.29
N SER A 125 4.21 -19.16 -22.41
CA SER A 125 4.74 -19.19 -23.76
C SER A 125 5.90 -18.21 -23.92
N LEU A 126 6.76 -18.40 -24.94
CA LEU A 126 7.90 -17.52 -25.24
C LEU A 126 7.53 -16.03 -25.33
N ARG A 127 6.28 -15.73 -25.74
CA ARG A 127 5.77 -14.38 -25.88
C ARG A 127 5.47 -13.70 -24.54
N ASP A 128 4.95 -14.47 -23.58
CA ASP A 128 4.69 -13.99 -22.21
C ASP A 128 5.99 -13.88 -21.41
N ARG A 129 6.99 -14.74 -21.72
CA ARG A 129 8.35 -14.64 -21.19
C ARG A 129 9.04 -13.33 -21.60
N VAL A 130 8.91 -12.90 -22.83
CA VAL A 130 9.50 -11.63 -23.33
C VAL A 130 8.88 -10.43 -22.59
N LEU A 131 7.55 -10.40 -22.41
CA LEU A 131 6.88 -9.34 -21.66
C LEU A 131 7.25 -9.35 -20.17
N LEU A 132 7.45 -10.52 -19.58
CA LEU A 132 7.87 -10.65 -18.18
C LEU A 132 9.38 -10.43 -18.03
N THR A 133 10.20 -10.80 -19.02
CA THR A 133 11.64 -10.54 -19.04
C THR A 133 11.93 -9.05 -19.15
N ASP A 134 11.15 -8.31 -19.94
CA ASP A 134 11.21 -6.84 -19.99
C ASP A 134 10.79 -6.17 -18.66
N LEU A 135 9.92 -6.82 -17.89
CA LEU A 135 9.54 -6.37 -16.55
C LEU A 135 10.55 -6.81 -15.47
N LEU A 136 11.29 -7.89 -15.69
CA LEU A 136 12.08 -8.59 -14.69
C LEU A 136 13.59 -8.65 -14.98
N ASP A 137 14.02 -8.30 -16.18
CA ASP A 137 15.41 -8.16 -16.73
C ASP A 137 16.54 -9.05 -16.13
N GLU A 138 16.25 -10.13 -15.38
CA GLU A 138 17.29 -10.91 -14.70
C GLU A 138 16.93 -12.37 -14.44
N GLY A 139 17.60 -13.27 -15.14
CA GLY A 139 17.51 -14.72 -14.93
C GLY A 139 18.37 -15.29 -13.80
N ASN A 140 18.81 -14.49 -12.82
CA ASN A 140 19.72 -14.90 -11.74
C ASN A 140 19.13 -14.74 -10.34
N LEU A 141 19.27 -15.77 -9.49
CA LEU A 141 18.85 -15.73 -8.06
C LEU A 141 19.52 -14.59 -7.27
N GLY A 142 20.72 -14.16 -7.64
CA GLY A 142 21.39 -13.00 -7.03
C GLY A 142 20.66 -11.69 -7.25
N SER A 143 19.91 -11.56 -8.33
CA SER A 143 19.09 -10.40 -8.66
C SER A 143 17.85 -10.28 -7.79
N VAL A 144 17.25 -11.39 -7.37
CA VAL A 144 16.06 -11.41 -6.49
C VAL A 144 16.39 -10.83 -5.11
N VAL A 145 17.53 -11.24 -4.53
CA VAL A 145 17.97 -10.71 -3.23
C VAL A 145 18.28 -9.22 -3.34
N SER A 146 18.98 -8.80 -4.38
CA SER A 146 19.27 -7.39 -4.65
C SER A 146 17.99 -6.58 -4.82
N PHE A 147 17.00 -7.12 -5.52
CA PHE A 147 15.70 -6.49 -5.72
C PHE A 147 14.93 -6.32 -4.41
N ILE A 148 14.81 -7.39 -3.60
CA ILE A 148 14.14 -7.33 -2.29
C ILE A 148 14.84 -6.33 -1.37
N THR A 149 16.17 -6.34 -1.35
CA THR A 149 16.96 -5.38 -0.54
C THR A 149 16.70 -3.93 -0.99
N THR A 150 16.59 -3.70 -2.30
CA THR A 150 16.27 -2.38 -2.85
C THR A 150 14.85 -1.94 -2.46
N ILE A 151 13.88 -2.86 -2.49
CA ILE A 151 12.51 -2.59 -2.02
C ILE A 151 12.56 -2.13 -0.55
N ILE A 152 13.15 -2.94 0.33
CA ILE A 152 13.20 -2.66 1.76
C ILE A 152 13.92 -1.32 2.01
N ALA A 153 15.08 -1.12 1.41
CA ALA A 153 15.86 0.10 1.61
C ALA A 153 15.14 1.35 1.11
N SER A 154 14.50 1.30 -0.07
CA SER A 154 13.75 2.44 -0.60
C SER A 154 12.49 2.74 0.22
N THR A 155 11.78 1.72 0.69
CA THR A 155 10.63 1.89 1.57
C THR A 155 11.03 2.57 2.87
N LEU A 156 11.99 2.02 3.59
CA LEU A 156 12.46 2.59 4.85
C LEU A 156 12.98 4.03 4.68
N LEU A 157 13.65 4.33 3.58
CA LEU A 157 14.10 5.69 3.28
C LEU A 157 12.93 6.65 3.08
N ILE A 158 11.91 6.26 2.30
CA ILE A 158 10.73 7.10 2.04
C ILE A 158 9.94 7.30 3.33
N GLU A 159 9.74 6.23 4.12
CA GLU A 159 9.05 6.29 5.40
C GLU A 159 9.78 7.18 6.40
N LEU A 160 11.11 7.09 6.49
CA LEU A 160 11.91 7.95 7.36
C LEU A 160 11.84 9.42 6.91
N CYS A 161 11.97 9.70 5.62
CA CYS A 161 11.80 11.05 5.08
C CYS A 161 10.39 11.58 5.37
N GLY A 162 9.36 10.77 5.20
CA GLY A 162 7.98 11.10 5.52
C GLY A 162 7.79 11.41 7.00
N ALA A 163 8.37 10.61 7.90
CA ALA A 163 8.30 10.82 9.34
C ALA A 163 8.96 12.15 9.75
N VAL A 164 10.11 12.48 9.18
CA VAL A 164 10.80 13.76 9.43
C VAL A 164 9.96 14.94 8.94
N LEU A 165 9.38 14.84 7.74
CA LEU A 165 8.51 15.91 7.21
C LEU A 165 7.23 16.08 8.03
N LEU A 166 6.61 14.98 8.50
CA LEU A 166 5.44 15.03 9.38
C LEU A 166 5.80 15.66 10.73
N TYR A 167 6.95 15.29 11.31
CA TYR A 167 7.42 15.86 12.56
C TYR A 167 7.48 17.40 12.48
N PHE A 168 8.17 17.94 11.48
CA PHE A 168 8.27 19.39 11.29
C PHE A 168 6.92 20.05 10.92
N SER A 169 6.03 19.31 10.26
CA SER A 169 4.71 19.83 9.89
C SER A 169 3.76 19.94 11.11
N TRP A 170 3.94 19.08 12.09
CA TRP A 170 3.10 18.99 13.29
C TRP A 170 3.73 19.66 14.52
N GLU A 171 5.02 19.99 14.47
CA GLU A 171 5.70 20.72 15.54
C GLU A 171 5.00 22.04 15.85
N GLY A 172 4.75 22.31 17.14
CA GLY A 172 4.07 23.53 17.59
C GLY A 172 2.54 23.57 17.34
N LYS A 173 1.93 22.47 16.90
CA LYS A 173 0.48 22.35 16.78
C LYS A 173 -0.10 21.82 18.09
N ASP A 174 -1.33 22.24 18.38
CA ASP A 174 -2.10 21.73 19.52
C ASP A 174 -2.73 20.39 19.16
N ILE A 175 -1.97 19.32 19.41
CA ILE A 175 -2.33 17.94 19.05
C ILE A 175 -2.41 17.14 20.34
N ASN A 176 -3.45 16.33 20.47
CA ASN A 176 -3.57 15.38 21.57
C ASN A 176 -2.61 14.21 21.35
N LEU A 177 -1.44 14.27 21.98
CA LEU A 177 -0.37 13.27 21.84
C LEU A 177 -0.55 12.09 22.80
N MET A 178 -1.61 12.03 23.60
CA MET A 178 -1.86 10.95 24.58
C MET A 178 -0.69 10.67 25.55
N GLY A 179 0.21 11.64 25.71
CA GLY A 179 1.42 11.52 26.53
C GLY A 179 2.64 10.94 25.82
N GLU A 180 2.52 10.66 24.52
CA GLU A 180 3.60 10.12 23.70
C GLU A 180 4.37 11.21 22.97
N PRO A 181 5.62 10.97 22.57
CA PRO A 181 6.42 11.96 21.85
C PRO A 181 5.95 12.11 20.40
N LEU A 182 5.98 13.34 19.86
CA LEU A 182 5.55 13.66 18.51
C LEU A 182 6.28 12.85 17.41
N TRP A 183 7.56 12.51 17.64
CA TRP A 183 8.33 11.70 16.69
C TRP A 183 7.72 10.30 16.49
N TRP A 184 7.12 9.72 17.53
CA TRP A 184 6.45 8.42 17.47
C TRP A 184 5.23 8.48 16.54
N HIS A 185 4.33 9.46 16.79
CA HIS A 185 3.16 9.68 15.94
C HIS A 185 3.54 9.94 14.49
N SER A 186 4.61 10.74 14.27
CA SER A 186 5.11 11.04 12.92
C SER A 186 5.63 9.79 12.20
N LEU A 187 6.37 8.93 12.91
CA LEU A 187 6.88 7.67 12.36
C LEU A 187 5.73 6.71 12.06
N PHE A 188 4.79 6.55 13.01
CA PHE A 188 3.65 5.66 12.86
C PHE A 188 2.79 6.05 11.63
N HIS A 189 2.43 7.33 11.53
CA HIS A 189 1.63 7.80 10.40
C HIS A 189 2.37 7.74 9.07
N SER A 190 3.68 7.95 9.06
CA SER A 190 4.48 7.81 7.84
C SER A 190 4.46 6.39 7.30
N VAL A 191 4.70 5.39 8.16
CA VAL A 191 4.65 3.97 7.80
C VAL A 191 3.24 3.57 7.41
N SER A 192 2.23 3.93 8.22
CA SER A 192 0.83 3.63 7.95
C SER A 192 0.35 4.22 6.62
N ALA A 193 0.78 5.46 6.28
CA ALA A 193 0.44 6.12 5.03
C ALA A 193 1.14 5.49 3.82
N PHE A 194 2.43 5.20 3.91
CA PHE A 194 3.17 4.55 2.82
C PHE A 194 2.65 3.14 2.55
N CYS A 195 2.39 2.38 3.60
CA CYS A 195 1.79 1.04 3.48
C CYS A 195 0.31 1.06 3.06
N ASN A 196 -0.35 2.23 3.03
CA ASN A 196 -1.80 2.37 2.82
C ASN A 196 -2.62 1.60 3.87
N ALA A 197 -2.19 1.64 5.13
CA ALA A 197 -2.79 0.87 6.21
C ALA A 197 -3.93 1.60 6.93
N GLY A 198 -3.93 2.95 6.96
CA GLY A 198 -5.02 3.75 7.52
C GLY A 198 -5.14 3.75 9.03
N PHE A 199 -4.24 3.09 9.76
CA PHE A 199 -4.20 3.17 11.22
C PHE A 199 -3.66 4.53 11.67
N SER A 200 -4.24 5.06 12.72
CA SER A 200 -3.84 6.34 13.32
C SER A 200 -3.72 6.19 14.84
N THR A 201 -2.69 6.79 15.41
CA THR A 201 -2.49 6.92 16.85
C THR A 201 -3.22 8.13 17.43
N PHE A 202 -3.97 8.87 16.62
CA PHE A 202 -4.82 9.96 17.06
C PHE A 202 -6.25 9.47 17.25
N PRO A 203 -6.96 9.87 18.33
CA PRO A 203 -8.32 9.41 18.62
C PRO A 203 -9.33 9.72 17.52
N MET A 204 -9.19 10.86 16.87
CA MET A 204 -10.06 11.28 15.77
C MET A 204 -9.43 11.07 14.37
N ASN A 205 -8.43 10.20 14.24
CA ASN A 205 -7.65 10.07 13.02
C ASN A 205 -7.03 11.44 12.64
N LEU A 206 -7.02 11.84 11.38
CA LEU A 206 -6.52 13.16 10.96
C LEU A 206 -7.57 14.30 11.10
N MET A 207 -8.74 14.01 11.67
CA MET A 207 -9.73 15.03 12.04
C MET A 207 -9.38 15.76 13.33
N GLU A 208 -8.30 15.37 14.04
CA GLU A 208 -7.81 16.04 15.23
C GLU A 208 -7.65 17.55 14.98
N PRO A 209 -8.15 18.44 15.85
CA PRO A 209 -8.21 19.89 15.59
C PRO A 209 -6.88 20.51 15.17
N GLY A 210 -5.77 20.11 15.79
CA GLY A 210 -4.43 20.59 15.46
C GLY A 210 -3.90 20.11 14.10
N ILE A 211 -4.45 19.01 13.56
CA ILE A 211 -3.99 18.36 12.32
C ILE A 211 -4.91 18.70 11.15
N ARG A 212 -6.23 18.80 11.40
CA ARG A 212 -7.26 18.99 10.37
C ARG A 212 -7.02 20.18 9.45
N LEU A 213 -6.37 21.24 9.93
CA LEU A 213 -6.03 22.44 9.15
C LEU A 213 -4.55 22.48 8.75
N CYS A 214 -3.77 21.42 9.04
CA CYS A 214 -2.37 21.35 8.68
C CYS A 214 -2.19 20.81 7.27
N HIS A 215 -2.35 21.69 6.25
CA HIS A 215 -2.24 21.29 4.84
C HIS A 215 -0.88 20.70 4.49
N THR A 216 0.21 21.13 5.14
CA THR A 216 1.55 20.58 4.92
C THR A 216 1.64 19.12 5.33
N GLY A 217 1.16 18.77 6.54
CA GLY A 217 1.11 17.38 7.00
C GLY A 217 0.21 16.50 6.14
N GLN A 218 -0.97 17.02 5.76
CA GLN A 218 -1.88 16.33 4.84
C GLN A 218 -1.25 16.08 3.46
N ALA A 219 -0.51 17.06 2.91
CA ALA A 219 0.20 16.90 1.65
C ALA A 219 1.28 15.81 1.73
N VAL A 220 2.02 15.73 2.85
CA VAL A 220 2.99 14.66 3.09
C VAL A 220 2.30 13.31 3.13
N ILE A 221 1.19 13.17 3.84
CA ILE A 221 0.41 11.92 3.91
C ILE A 221 -0.12 11.53 2.53
N MET A 222 -0.72 12.44 1.77
CA MET A 222 -1.18 12.19 0.39
C MET A 222 -0.03 11.72 -0.50
N THR A 223 1.14 12.33 -0.36
CA THR A 223 2.34 11.94 -1.13
C THR A 223 2.80 10.54 -0.76
N LEU A 224 2.84 10.19 0.53
CA LEU A 224 3.21 8.86 1.00
C LEU A 224 2.23 7.79 0.50
N ILE A 225 0.92 8.04 0.58
CA ILE A 225 -0.14 7.18 0.03
C ILE A 225 0.08 6.95 -1.47
N ALA A 226 0.27 8.03 -2.22
CA ALA A 226 0.51 7.94 -3.65
C ALA A 226 1.79 7.15 -3.96
N CYS A 227 2.87 7.42 -3.24
CA CYS A 227 4.12 6.68 -3.36
C CYS A 227 3.91 5.18 -3.10
N GLY A 228 3.31 4.79 -1.98
CA GLY A 228 3.02 3.38 -1.69
C GLY A 228 2.20 2.69 -2.77
N GLY A 229 1.20 3.40 -3.32
CA GLY A 229 0.31 2.89 -4.37
C GLY A 229 0.90 2.78 -5.78
N LEU A 230 2.01 3.47 -6.09
CA LEU A 230 2.60 3.47 -7.45
C LEU A 230 3.30 2.16 -7.82
N GLY A 231 3.79 1.43 -6.83
CA GLY A 231 4.50 0.16 -7.04
C GLY A 231 5.97 0.30 -7.43
N PHE A 232 6.74 -0.77 -7.14
CA PHE A 232 8.21 -0.74 -7.27
C PHE A 232 8.73 -0.65 -8.71
N GLY A 233 7.97 -1.11 -9.70
CA GLY A 233 8.33 -0.96 -11.11
C GLY A 233 8.59 0.49 -11.49
N ILE A 234 7.81 1.41 -10.93
CA ILE A 234 7.97 2.86 -11.12
C ILE A 234 9.26 3.35 -10.47
N TYR A 235 9.56 2.92 -9.23
CA TYR A 235 10.78 3.32 -8.52
C TYR A 235 12.05 2.81 -9.21
N LYS A 236 12.04 1.56 -9.70
CA LYS A 236 13.16 0.99 -10.47
C LYS A 236 13.46 1.86 -11.70
N GLU A 237 12.42 2.24 -12.45
CA GLU A 237 12.57 3.08 -13.65
C GLU A 237 13.07 4.50 -13.30
N LEU A 238 12.52 5.09 -12.23
CA LEU A 238 12.95 6.41 -11.75
C LEU A 238 14.41 6.39 -11.30
N TYR A 239 14.80 5.39 -10.52
CA TYR A 239 16.16 5.20 -10.04
C TYR A 239 17.14 5.00 -11.21
N ALA A 240 16.83 4.13 -12.16
CA ALA A 240 17.66 3.92 -13.33
C ALA A 240 17.90 5.21 -14.14
N ARG A 241 16.87 6.06 -14.24
CA ARG A 241 16.98 7.36 -14.91
C ARG A 241 17.82 8.35 -14.11
N LEU A 242 17.63 8.38 -12.79
CA LEU A 242 18.40 9.24 -11.91
C LEU A 242 19.88 8.88 -11.99
N VAL A 243 20.22 7.61 -11.86
CA VAL A 243 21.59 7.11 -11.99
C VAL A 243 22.17 7.43 -13.36
N ASN A 244 21.42 7.18 -14.45
CA ASN A 244 21.87 7.51 -15.81
C ASN A 244 22.12 9.00 -16.01
N ARG A 245 21.33 9.87 -15.35
CA ARG A 245 21.53 11.32 -15.41
C ARG A 245 22.83 11.78 -14.75
N PHE A 246 23.23 11.11 -13.65
CA PHE A 246 24.44 11.47 -12.89
C PHE A 246 25.69 10.75 -13.36
N THR A 247 25.57 9.51 -13.85
CA THR A 247 26.73 8.68 -14.21
C THR A 247 27.16 8.86 -15.67
N ALA A 248 26.23 9.15 -16.57
CA ALA A 248 26.49 9.23 -18.02
C ALA A 248 27.02 10.63 -18.43
N ARG A 249 28.28 10.93 -18.06
CA ARG A 249 28.97 12.16 -18.53
C ARG A 249 29.23 12.17 -20.04
N HIS A 250 29.21 10.99 -20.73
CA HIS A 250 29.55 10.85 -22.16
C HIS A 250 28.55 10.08 -23.04
N ARG A 251 27.56 9.36 -22.51
CA ARG A 251 26.51 8.69 -23.29
C ARG A 251 25.15 8.88 -22.61
N ARG A 252 24.49 9.99 -22.85
CA ARG A 252 23.08 10.17 -22.47
C ARG A 252 22.24 9.27 -23.37
N LEU A 253 22.03 8.02 -22.95
CA LEU A 253 21.02 7.18 -23.57
C LEU A 253 19.65 7.83 -23.37
N ARG A 254 18.97 8.13 -24.48
CA ARG A 254 17.59 8.64 -24.45
C ARG A 254 16.67 7.50 -24.01
N MET A 255 16.56 7.28 -22.70
CA MET A 255 15.61 6.31 -22.13
C MET A 255 14.19 6.83 -22.35
N GLN A 256 13.43 6.17 -23.21
CA GLN A 256 11.99 6.42 -23.33
C GLN A 256 11.28 5.87 -22.09
N TRP A 257 10.15 6.51 -21.75
CA TRP A 257 9.30 6.01 -20.67
C TRP A 257 8.67 4.69 -21.12
N THR A 258 8.74 3.65 -20.27
CA THR A 258 8.10 2.37 -20.57
C THR A 258 6.59 2.56 -20.73
N PRO A 259 5.91 1.76 -21.56
CA PRO A 259 4.45 1.77 -21.66
C PRO A 259 3.78 1.55 -20.31
N TYR A 260 4.36 0.71 -19.44
CA TYR A 260 3.91 0.46 -18.07
C TYR A 260 3.92 1.77 -17.25
N PHE A 261 5.05 2.48 -17.22
CA PHE A 261 5.18 3.75 -16.51
C PHE A 261 4.11 4.76 -16.94
N ARG A 262 3.97 4.96 -18.25
CA ARG A 262 2.98 5.88 -18.81
C ARG A 262 1.56 5.50 -18.42
N LEU A 263 1.20 4.22 -18.56
CA LEU A 263 -0.12 3.71 -18.22
C LEU A 263 -0.45 3.97 -16.73
N VAL A 264 0.47 3.62 -15.83
CA VAL A 264 0.28 3.81 -14.38
C VAL A 264 0.13 5.28 -14.04
N MET A 265 1.02 6.15 -14.56
CA MET A 265 0.99 7.58 -14.24
C MET A 265 -0.26 8.27 -14.78
N ILE A 266 -0.65 7.97 -16.00
CA ILE A 266 -1.86 8.55 -16.63
C ILE A 266 -3.11 8.08 -15.87
N THR A 267 -3.24 6.77 -15.62
CA THR A 267 -4.41 6.22 -14.93
C THR A 267 -4.51 6.76 -13.50
N THR A 268 -3.39 6.83 -12.79
CA THR A 268 -3.35 7.41 -11.45
C THR A 268 -3.75 8.88 -11.47
N GLY A 269 -3.24 9.66 -12.41
CA GLY A 269 -3.61 11.07 -12.60
C GLY A 269 -5.09 11.26 -12.91
N ILE A 270 -5.64 10.46 -13.82
CA ILE A 270 -7.09 10.50 -14.16
C ILE A 270 -7.94 10.17 -12.94
N LEU A 271 -7.58 9.14 -12.17
CA LEU A 271 -8.34 8.76 -10.98
C LEU A 271 -8.27 9.83 -9.88
N LEU A 272 -7.09 10.43 -9.65
CA LEU A 272 -6.94 11.48 -8.64
C LEU A 272 -7.71 12.75 -9.03
N VAL A 273 -7.48 13.26 -10.23
CA VAL A 273 -8.12 14.50 -10.70
C VAL A 273 -9.61 14.28 -10.94
N GLY A 274 -9.97 13.20 -11.63
CA GLY A 274 -11.37 12.86 -11.91
C GLY A 274 -12.16 12.57 -10.64
N GLY A 275 -11.57 11.82 -9.69
CA GLY A 275 -12.17 11.55 -8.39
C GLY A 275 -12.38 12.84 -7.58
N THR A 276 -11.36 13.71 -7.52
CA THR A 276 -11.47 15.02 -6.85
C THR A 276 -12.61 15.86 -7.43
N LEU A 277 -12.64 16.00 -8.76
CA LEU A 277 -13.68 16.78 -9.44
C LEU A 277 -15.07 16.16 -9.25
N ALA A 278 -15.19 14.83 -9.32
CA ALA A 278 -16.45 14.14 -9.12
C ALA A 278 -16.99 14.34 -7.68
N ILE A 279 -16.13 14.19 -6.67
CA ILE A 279 -16.52 14.43 -5.27
C ILE A 279 -16.88 15.91 -5.10
N PHE A 280 -16.04 16.83 -5.61
CA PHE A 280 -16.24 18.28 -5.49
C PHE A 280 -17.56 18.78 -6.10
N THR A 281 -17.97 18.24 -7.25
CA THR A 281 -19.22 18.64 -7.92
C THR A 281 -20.49 18.15 -7.23
N VAL A 282 -20.37 17.05 -6.48
CA VAL A 282 -21.52 16.40 -5.83
C VAL A 282 -21.61 16.75 -4.35
N SER A 283 -20.46 16.95 -3.67
CA SER A 283 -20.44 17.38 -2.27
C SER A 283 -20.64 18.89 -2.16
N ALA A 284 -21.55 19.30 -1.26
CA ALA A 284 -21.72 20.72 -0.96
C ALA A 284 -20.71 21.15 0.11
N PRO A 285 -20.09 22.34 0.00
CA PRO A 285 -19.27 22.88 1.06
C PRO A 285 -20.12 23.14 2.31
N HIS A 286 -19.55 22.94 3.48
CA HIS A 286 -20.21 23.36 4.71
C HIS A 286 -20.43 24.88 4.70
N ALA A 287 -21.52 25.35 5.31
CA ALA A 287 -21.97 26.77 5.25
C ALA A 287 -20.90 27.82 5.64
N SER A 288 -19.86 27.43 6.38
CA SER A 288 -18.73 28.26 6.80
C SER A 288 -17.39 27.89 6.20
N GLU A 289 -17.35 26.92 5.28
CA GLU A 289 -16.08 26.37 4.73
C GLU A 289 -15.68 27.14 3.45
N PRO A 290 -14.46 27.70 3.38
CA PRO A 290 -13.94 28.31 2.16
C PRO A 290 -13.88 27.30 1.01
N LEU A 291 -14.19 27.71 -0.20
CA LEU A 291 -14.18 26.85 -1.40
C LEU A 291 -12.83 26.16 -1.62
N ALA A 292 -11.73 26.86 -1.31
CA ALA A 292 -10.38 26.30 -1.40
C ALA A 292 -10.16 25.16 -0.40
N GLN A 293 -10.69 25.29 0.82
CA GLN A 293 -10.62 24.22 1.83
C GLN A 293 -11.46 23.02 1.40
N HIS A 294 -12.66 23.26 0.88
CA HIS A 294 -13.53 22.21 0.37
C HIS A 294 -12.86 21.44 -0.77
N PHE A 295 -12.25 22.15 -1.72
CA PHE A 295 -11.47 21.50 -2.81
C PHE A 295 -10.31 20.65 -2.27
N TRP A 296 -9.58 21.16 -1.26
CA TRP A 296 -8.50 20.43 -0.61
C TRP A 296 -8.99 19.16 0.07
N ASN A 297 -10.11 19.23 0.76
CA ASN A 297 -10.73 18.06 1.40
C ASN A 297 -11.13 17.02 0.35
N CYS A 298 -11.77 17.44 -0.75
CA CYS A 298 -12.12 16.54 -1.86
C CYS A 298 -10.89 15.88 -2.51
N LEU A 299 -9.78 16.62 -2.61
CA LEU A 299 -8.50 16.08 -3.10
C LEU A 299 -7.97 15.00 -2.15
N PHE A 300 -7.96 15.29 -0.84
CA PHE A 300 -7.55 14.32 0.17
C PHE A 300 -8.43 13.06 0.13
N ASP A 301 -9.75 13.23 0.04
CA ASP A 301 -10.71 12.13 -0.02
C ASP A 301 -10.53 11.27 -1.28
N SER A 302 -10.23 11.89 -2.43
CA SER A 302 -9.90 11.16 -3.66
C SER A 302 -8.61 10.35 -3.53
N VAL A 303 -7.60 10.87 -2.80
CA VAL A 303 -6.36 10.14 -2.53
C VAL A 303 -6.60 8.99 -1.58
N THR A 304 -7.27 9.25 -0.45
CA THR A 304 -7.48 8.25 0.61
C THR A 304 -8.44 7.15 0.20
N ALA A 305 -9.43 7.43 -0.66
CA ALA A 305 -10.33 6.43 -1.22
C ALA A 305 -9.59 5.31 -1.96
N ARG A 306 -8.37 5.55 -2.44
CA ARG A 306 -7.53 4.54 -3.07
C ARG A 306 -6.83 3.63 -2.05
N THR A 307 -7.63 3.10 -1.13
CA THR A 307 -7.27 2.09 -0.11
C THR A 307 -6.27 2.56 0.94
N ALA A 308 -6.26 3.86 1.30
CA ALA A 308 -5.38 4.38 2.33
C ALA A 308 -6.01 4.45 3.73
N GLY A 309 -7.31 4.74 3.84
CA GLY A 309 -8.07 4.66 5.09
C GLY A 309 -7.96 5.86 6.03
N PHE A 310 -7.21 6.91 5.69
CA PHE A 310 -7.16 8.13 6.48
C PHE A 310 -8.35 9.04 6.19
N ASN A 311 -8.84 9.76 7.21
CA ASN A 311 -9.93 10.70 7.06
C ASN A 311 -9.64 12.04 7.74
N ILE A 312 -9.94 13.13 7.02
CA ILE A 312 -9.90 14.51 7.51
C ILE A 312 -11.31 15.09 7.58
N SER A 313 -12.30 14.38 7.02
CA SER A 313 -13.70 14.75 6.93
C SER A 313 -14.58 13.69 7.59
N ASP A 314 -15.73 14.13 8.10
CA ASP A 314 -16.75 13.24 8.64
C ASP A 314 -17.64 12.72 7.49
N TYR A 315 -17.38 11.49 7.06
CA TYR A 315 -18.12 10.87 5.95
C TYR A 315 -19.60 10.60 6.24
N SER A 316 -20.02 10.59 7.52
CA SER A 316 -21.43 10.43 7.87
C SER A 316 -22.31 11.59 7.34
N ARG A 317 -21.68 12.73 7.06
CA ARG A 317 -22.33 13.93 6.54
C ARG A 317 -22.35 14.04 5.02
N TYR A 318 -21.71 13.09 4.33
CA TYR A 318 -21.66 13.12 2.88
C TYR A 318 -23.01 12.76 2.27
N LEU A 319 -23.32 13.42 1.15
CA LEU A 319 -24.47 13.05 0.35
C LEU A 319 -24.30 11.61 -0.18
N PRO A 320 -25.37 10.82 -0.28
CA PRO A 320 -25.29 9.44 -0.78
C PRO A 320 -24.58 9.32 -2.13
N ALA A 321 -24.73 10.32 -3.00
CA ALA A 321 -24.06 10.34 -4.29
C ALA A 321 -22.53 10.50 -4.16
N ALA A 322 -22.04 11.33 -3.23
CA ALA A 322 -20.60 11.47 -2.95
C ALA A 322 -20.04 10.17 -2.37
N SER A 323 -20.77 9.53 -1.45
CA SER A 323 -20.39 8.23 -0.89
C SER A 323 -20.32 7.15 -1.96
N LEU A 324 -21.25 7.14 -2.94
CA LEU A 324 -21.23 6.20 -4.06
C LEU A 324 -20.00 6.41 -4.96
N ILE A 325 -19.60 7.66 -5.23
CA ILE A 325 -18.39 7.98 -5.98
C ILE A 325 -17.15 7.48 -5.21
N MET A 326 -17.08 7.71 -3.90
CA MET A 326 -15.99 7.19 -3.08
C MET A 326 -15.91 5.67 -3.11
N CYS A 327 -17.05 4.96 -2.98
CA CYS A 327 -17.09 3.51 -3.12
C CYS A 327 -16.55 3.05 -4.49
N GLY A 328 -16.92 3.76 -5.57
CA GLY A 328 -16.37 3.49 -6.90
C GLY A 328 -14.85 3.68 -7.00
N LEU A 329 -14.31 4.73 -6.36
CA LEU A 329 -12.86 4.96 -6.29
C LEU A 329 -12.15 3.90 -5.45
N MET A 330 -12.76 3.41 -4.36
CA MET A 330 -12.20 2.36 -3.50
C MET A 330 -12.04 1.02 -4.22
N VAL A 331 -12.87 0.73 -5.25
CA VAL A 331 -12.72 -0.48 -6.08
C VAL A 331 -11.42 -0.45 -6.87
N VAL A 332 -11.00 0.74 -7.32
CA VAL A 332 -9.77 0.91 -8.10
C VAL A 332 -8.62 1.29 -7.18
N GLY A 333 -7.85 0.32 -6.79
CA GLY A 333 -6.72 0.50 -5.86
C GLY A 333 -5.43 1.00 -6.52
N GLY A 334 -4.31 0.45 -6.08
CA GLY A 334 -2.97 0.83 -6.57
C GLY A 334 -2.49 0.05 -7.79
N SER A 335 -1.24 0.33 -8.16
CA SER A 335 -0.57 -0.32 -9.28
C SER A 335 0.03 -1.68 -8.87
N PRO A 336 0.34 -2.57 -9.83
CA PRO A 336 1.02 -3.82 -9.53
C PRO A 336 2.34 -3.60 -8.77
N GLY A 337 2.56 -4.40 -7.72
CA GLY A 337 3.74 -4.27 -6.88
C GLY A 337 3.72 -3.08 -5.91
N GLY A 338 2.59 -2.38 -5.73
CA GLY A 338 2.37 -1.39 -4.69
C GLY A 338 1.73 -2.00 -3.44
N THR A 339 1.64 -1.20 -2.36
CA THR A 339 1.02 -1.57 -1.08
C THR A 339 -0.50 -1.52 -1.10
N ALA A 340 -1.08 -0.72 -1.99
CA ALA A 340 -2.52 -0.53 -2.09
C ALA A 340 -3.25 -1.79 -2.55
N GLY A 341 -4.43 -2.05 -1.99
CA GLY A 341 -5.33 -3.14 -2.35
C GLY A 341 -6.15 -2.86 -3.62
N GLY A 342 -7.32 -3.48 -3.73
CA GLY A 342 -8.27 -3.25 -4.80
C GLY A 342 -7.88 -3.79 -6.17
N MET A 343 -8.68 -3.45 -7.20
CA MET A 343 -8.38 -3.79 -8.58
C MET A 343 -7.20 -2.95 -9.08
N ARG A 344 -6.19 -3.61 -9.67
CA ARG A 344 -4.98 -2.93 -10.13
C ARG A 344 -5.28 -1.85 -11.17
N THR A 345 -4.64 -0.68 -11.04
CA THR A 345 -4.81 0.44 -11.98
C THR A 345 -4.57 0.04 -13.43
N THR A 346 -3.58 -0.82 -13.68
CA THR A 346 -3.30 -1.34 -15.04
C THR A 346 -4.43 -2.20 -15.58
N THR A 347 -5.04 -3.06 -14.76
CA THR A 347 -6.20 -3.89 -15.14
C THR A 347 -7.40 -3.02 -15.46
N CYS A 348 -7.67 -2.01 -14.62
CA CYS A 348 -8.75 -1.06 -14.84
C CYS A 348 -8.55 -0.25 -16.13
N ALA A 349 -7.32 0.22 -16.39
CA ALA A 349 -7.00 0.97 -17.59
C ALA A 349 -7.17 0.13 -18.86
N ILE A 350 -6.70 -1.13 -18.84
CA ILE A 350 -6.84 -2.05 -19.99
C ILE A 350 -8.32 -2.38 -20.23
N ALA A 351 -9.06 -2.69 -19.17
CA ALA A 351 -10.50 -2.96 -19.27
C ALA A 351 -11.27 -1.75 -19.82
N GLY A 352 -10.97 -0.54 -19.31
CA GLY A 352 -11.56 0.69 -19.81
C GLY A 352 -11.23 0.97 -21.27
N ALA A 353 -9.99 0.77 -21.68
CA ALA A 353 -9.57 0.92 -23.07
C ALA A 353 -10.28 -0.07 -23.99
N GLU A 354 -10.46 -1.33 -23.54
CA GLU A 354 -11.17 -2.34 -24.34
C GLU A 354 -12.67 -2.04 -24.46
N ILE A 355 -13.31 -1.58 -23.38
CA ILE A 355 -14.71 -1.12 -23.42
C ILE A 355 -14.86 0.03 -24.41
N LEU A 356 -13.99 1.04 -24.35
CA LEU A 356 -14.02 2.16 -25.29
C LEU A 356 -13.83 1.71 -26.74
N ARG A 357 -12.95 0.76 -26.98
CA ARG A 357 -12.71 0.17 -28.30
C ARG A 357 -13.93 -0.56 -28.84
N ILE A 358 -14.60 -1.35 -28.00
CA ILE A 358 -15.85 -2.04 -28.38
C ILE A 358 -16.94 -1.02 -28.71
N LEU A 359 -17.09 0.03 -27.89
CA LEU A 359 -18.07 1.10 -28.14
C LEU A 359 -17.78 1.88 -29.44
N GLN A 360 -16.53 1.97 -29.85
CA GLN A 360 -16.12 2.59 -31.13
C GLN A 360 -16.27 1.65 -32.34
N GLY A 361 -16.74 0.42 -32.13
CA GLY A 361 -16.94 -0.56 -33.22
C GLY A 361 -15.64 -1.12 -33.78
N LEU A 362 -14.50 -0.93 -33.08
CA LEU A 362 -13.20 -1.46 -33.48
C LEU A 362 -13.12 -2.93 -33.07
N SER A 363 -13.42 -3.83 -34.02
CA SER A 363 -13.38 -5.28 -33.77
C SER A 363 -11.95 -5.80 -33.58
N LEU A 364 -11.78 -6.81 -32.71
CA LEU A 364 -10.51 -7.54 -32.49
C LEU A 364 -10.01 -8.31 -33.74
N ILE A 365 -10.85 -8.46 -34.75
CA ILE A 365 -10.58 -9.31 -35.93
C ILE A 365 -9.39 -8.80 -36.78
N HIS A 366 -9.04 -7.50 -36.69
CA HIS A 366 -7.95 -6.93 -37.48
C HIS A 366 -6.53 -7.09 -36.90
N ILE A 367 -6.35 -7.70 -35.73
CA ILE A 367 -5.00 -7.90 -35.15
C ILE A 367 -4.45 -9.31 -35.40
N SER A 368 -5.27 -10.27 -35.80
CA SER A 368 -4.86 -11.67 -35.96
C SER A 368 -4.60 -12.12 -37.41
N GLU A 369 -4.78 -11.30 -38.41
CA GLU A 369 -4.32 -11.62 -39.75
C GLU A 369 -2.88 -11.10 -39.97
N PRO A 370 -1.86 -11.97 -39.94
CA PRO A 370 -0.61 -11.62 -40.57
C PRO A 370 -0.91 -11.40 -42.04
N THR A 371 -0.65 -10.20 -42.53
CA THR A 371 -0.59 -9.92 -43.99
C THR A 371 0.26 -11.01 -44.62
N ARG A 372 -0.35 -12.03 -45.21
CA ARG A 372 0.29 -12.83 -46.25
C ARG A 372 0.52 -11.86 -47.41
N GLN A 373 1.70 -11.28 -47.49
CA GLN A 373 2.21 -10.79 -48.76
C GLN A 373 2.44 -12.06 -49.57
N GLU A 374 1.56 -12.25 -50.53
CA GLU A 374 1.79 -13.15 -51.66
C GLU A 374 3.04 -12.66 -52.38
N ALA A 375 4.06 -13.50 -52.40
CA ALA A 375 5.18 -13.38 -53.31
C ALA A 375 4.81 -14.03 -54.65
#